data_f2cbff446ee3390cbfbd249edb144729
#
_entry.id   f2cbff446ee3390cbfbd249edb144729
#
_cell.length_a   1.000
_cell.length_b   1.000
_cell.length_c   1.000
_cell.angle_alpha   90.00
_cell.angle_beta   90.00
_cell.angle_gamma   90.00
#
_symmetry.space_group_name_H-M   'P 1'
#
loop_
_entity.id
_entity.type
_entity.pdbx_description
1 polymer ?
#
loop_
_entity_poly.entity_id
_entity_poly.type
_entity_poly.pdbx_seq_one_letter_code
_entity_poly.pdbx_strand_id
1 'polypeptide(L)'
;MRLQDYWSIVRRRWWVLIVFAFATTAGSYLYCKLQTPQYQASVRLLVQPARADLGLTEATNRLLRQYRLMLQTDKLARAVSERLQLDLSPAALQGKVVTAAVPEDYALLVQVTDSDAQRAGDIAFVLADEFEQEQAVRMSTQDPRDRVDVTMVNKPGPGAMIWPRTTTTVAAGGLVGLLLGVVLMFLWELLDNTMKSADDVERWGRLPVLGVVPAVKRQARAAAPEQTMKPGPQGG
;
A
#
# COMPACT_ATOMS: atom_id res chain seq x y z
N MET A 1 -24.15 -24.83 -20.39
CA MET A 1 -23.61 -24.82 -19.01
C MET A 1 -24.61 -24.05 -18.14
N ARG A 2 -25.16 -24.70 -17.13
CA ARG A 2 -26.17 -24.09 -16.25
C ARG A 2 -25.44 -23.41 -15.09
N LEU A 3 -25.99 -22.33 -14.51
CA LEU A 3 -25.45 -21.63 -13.34
C LEU A 3 -25.14 -22.57 -12.16
N GLN A 4 -25.86 -23.67 -12.08
CA GLN A 4 -25.69 -24.73 -11.07
C GLN A 4 -24.33 -25.46 -11.18
N ASP A 5 -23.78 -25.57 -12.39
CA ASP A 5 -22.50 -26.24 -12.64
C ASP A 5 -21.34 -25.42 -12.05
N TYR A 6 -21.40 -24.07 -12.18
CA TYR A 6 -20.40 -23.17 -11.60
C TYR A 6 -20.37 -23.22 -10.06
N TRP A 7 -21.55 -23.30 -9.44
CA TRP A 7 -21.65 -23.40 -7.98
C TRP A 7 -21.06 -24.69 -7.44
N SER A 8 -21.23 -25.81 -8.17
CA SER A 8 -20.65 -27.12 -7.78
C SER A 8 -19.12 -27.12 -7.86
N ILE A 9 -18.53 -26.42 -8.85
CA ILE A 9 -17.08 -26.27 -9.04
C ILE A 9 -16.50 -25.47 -7.86
N VAL A 10 -17.09 -24.32 -7.55
CA VAL A 10 -16.67 -23.48 -6.43
C VAL A 10 -16.72 -24.25 -5.11
N ARG A 11 -17.83 -24.93 -4.82
CA ARG A 11 -17.98 -25.71 -3.57
C ARG A 11 -16.99 -26.85 -3.44
N ARG A 12 -16.52 -27.40 -4.55
CA ARG A 12 -15.58 -28.55 -4.56
C ARG A 12 -14.14 -28.10 -4.40
N ARG A 13 -13.77 -26.94 -4.99
CA ARG A 13 -12.37 -26.50 -5.10
C ARG A 13 -12.11 -25.13 -4.43
N TRP A 14 -12.96 -24.70 -3.51
CA TRP A 14 -12.84 -23.43 -2.78
C TRP A 14 -11.50 -23.29 -2.05
N TRP A 15 -10.91 -24.41 -1.63
CA TRP A 15 -9.61 -24.41 -0.98
C TRP A 15 -8.49 -23.87 -1.88
N VAL A 16 -8.58 -24.04 -3.21
CA VAL A 16 -7.63 -23.49 -4.18
C VAL A 16 -7.65 -21.96 -4.11
N LEU A 17 -8.84 -21.38 -4.05
CA LEU A 17 -9.02 -19.94 -3.87
C LEU A 17 -8.32 -19.42 -2.60
N ILE A 18 -8.54 -20.11 -1.49
CA ILE A 18 -7.95 -19.72 -0.20
C ILE A 18 -6.43 -19.85 -0.24
N VAL A 19 -5.90 -20.94 -0.77
CA VAL A 19 -4.46 -21.18 -0.84
C VAL A 19 -3.78 -20.08 -1.69
N PHE A 20 -4.34 -19.77 -2.86
CA PHE A 20 -3.77 -18.73 -3.71
C PHE A 20 -3.94 -17.33 -3.10
N ALA A 21 -5.09 -17.00 -2.54
CA ALA A 21 -5.30 -15.74 -1.84
C ALA A 21 -4.34 -15.60 -0.66
N PHE A 22 -4.14 -16.64 0.12
CA PHE A 22 -3.21 -16.63 1.25
C PHE A 22 -1.75 -16.52 0.79
N ALA A 23 -1.35 -17.30 -0.22
CA ALA A 23 0.03 -17.28 -0.74
C ALA A 23 0.41 -15.90 -1.30
N THR A 24 -0.48 -15.27 -2.08
CA THR A 24 -0.23 -13.93 -2.63
C THR A 24 -0.26 -12.84 -1.57
N THR A 25 -1.17 -12.95 -0.59
CA THR A 25 -1.23 -12.02 0.55
C THR A 25 0.04 -12.12 1.39
N ALA A 26 0.48 -13.34 1.71
CA ALA A 26 1.71 -13.59 2.46
C ALA A 26 2.94 -13.11 1.68
N GLY A 27 2.99 -13.37 0.37
CA GLY A 27 4.06 -12.88 -0.52
C GLY A 27 4.12 -11.35 -0.57
N SER A 28 2.97 -10.68 -0.68
CA SER A 28 2.88 -9.21 -0.65
C SER A 28 3.31 -8.63 0.68
N TYR A 29 2.96 -9.27 1.79
CA TYR A 29 3.40 -8.86 3.12
C TYR A 29 4.91 -9.01 3.28
N LEU A 30 5.48 -10.14 2.86
CA LEU A 30 6.91 -10.39 2.90
C LEU A 30 7.68 -9.38 2.02
N TYR A 31 7.16 -9.09 0.83
CA TYR A 31 7.71 -8.06 -0.05
C TYR A 31 7.76 -6.69 0.64
N CYS A 32 6.68 -6.27 1.32
CA CYS A 32 6.67 -5.01 2.07
C CYS A 32 7.70 -4.99 3.21
N LYS A 33 7.96 -6.13 3.85
CA LYS A 33 8.96 -6.25 4.93
C LYS A 33 10.41 -6.15 4.44
N LEU A 34 10.67 -6.58 3.21
CA LEU A 34 12.00 -6.51 2.59
C LEU A 34 12.31 -5.13 1.99
N GLN A 35 11.30 -4.29 1.79
CA GLN A 35 11.48 -2.93 1.28
C GLN A 35 12.01 -1.99 2.35
N THR A 36 12.93 -1.12 1.96
CA THR A 36 13.41 -0.04 2.83
C THR A 36 12.29 0.97 3.11
N PRO A 37 11.96 1.23 4.38
CA PRO A 37 10.94 2.22 4.71
C PRO A 37 11.39 3.61 4.25
N GLN A 38 10.42 4.41 3.81
CA GLN A 38 10.63 5.81 3.46
C GLN A 38 9.71 6.68 4.31
N TYR A 39 10.32 7.69 4.88
CA TYR A 39 9.66 8.66 5.75
C TYR A 39 9.64 10.02 5.09
N GLN A 40 8.53 10.72 5.18
CA GLN A 40 8.36 12.05 4.64
C GLN A 40 8.07 13.04 5.76
N ALA A 41 8.90 14.05 5.88
CA ALA A 41 8.63 15.23 6.68
C ALA A 41 8.16 16.36 5.78
N SER A 42 7.29 17.22 6.30
CA SER A 42 6.79 18.39 5.58
C SER A 42 6.87 19.64 6.43
N VAL A 43 7.25 20.74 5.80
CA VAL A 43 7.25 22.07 6.41
C VAL A 43 6.53 23.04 5.48
N ARG A 44 5.78 23.95 6.07
CA ARG A 44 5.06 25.01 5.34
C ARG A 44 5.72 26.35 5.62
N LEU A 45 6.10 27.04 4.55
CA LEU A 45 6.64 28.39 4.56
C LEU A 45 5.56 29.35 4.07
N LEU A 46 5.14 30.25 4.91
CA LEU A 46 4.18 31.30 4.58
C LEU A 46 4.93 32.48 3.98
N VAL A 47 4.44 32.98 2.86
CA VAL A 47 5.01 34.11 2.13
C VAL A 47 4.04 35.29 2.24
N GLN A 48 4.39 36.30 3.04
CA GLN A 48 3.55 37.45 3.32
C GLN A 48 4.14 38.71 2.68
N PRO A 49 3.52 39.29 1.64
CA PRO A 49 3.90 40.59 1.14
C PRO A 49 3.47 41.68 2.11
N ALA A 50 4.29 42.74 2.30
CA ALA A 50 4.00 43.86 3.20
C ALA A 50 2.76 44.69 2.79
N ARG A 51 2.35 44.62 1.53
CA ARG A 51 1.16 45.30 1.02
C ARG A 51 0.15 44.26 0.48
N ALA A 52 -1.09 44.41 0.91
CA ALA A 52 -2.23 43.63 0.41
C ALA A 52 -2.98 44.45 -0.66
N ASP A 53 -2.45 44.53 -1.90
CA ASP A 53 -3.13 45.20 -3.01
C ASP A 53 -3.93 44.22 -3.88
N LEU A 54 -5.06 44.67 -4.43
CA LEU A 54 -6.03 43.89 -5.20
C LEU A 54 -5.50 43.27 -6.55
N GLY A 55 -4.27 43.59 -6.94
CA GLY A 55 -3.60 43.01 -8.11
C GLY A 55 -2.65 41.86 -7.81
N LEU A 56 -2.63 41.38 -6.56
CA LEU A 56 -1.56 40.54 -6.00
C LEU A 56 -1.58 39.08 -6.41
N THR A 57 -2.71 38.52 -6.89
CA THR A 57 -2.81 37.08 -7.16
C THR A 57 -1.77 36.60 -8.19
N GLU A 58 -1.63 37.35 -9.29
CA GLU A 58 -0.67 36.99 -10.34
C GLU A 58 0.78 37.26 -9.92
N ALA A 59 1.03 38.38 -9.23
CA ALA A 59 2.36 38.72 -8.70
C ALA A 59 2.80 37.68 -7.63
N THR A 60 1.91 37.32 -6.74
CA THR A 60 2.18 36.30 -5.71
C THR A 60 2.45 34.91 -6.33
N ASN A 61 1.69 34.54 -7.34
CA ASN A 61 1.94 33.28 -8.06
C ASN A 61 3.32 33.23 -8.72
N ARG A 62 3.77 34.37 -9.28
CA ARG A 62 5.13 34.50 -9.85
C ARG A 62 6.18 34.38 -8.75
N LEU A 63 5.96 35.04 -7.62
CA LEU A 63 6.87 35.03 -6.46
C LEU A 63 6.99 33.61 -5.87
N LEU A 64 5.89 32.93 -5.66
CA LEU A 64 5.90 31.53 -5.17
C LEU A 64 6.65 30.61 -6.13
N ARG A 65 6.47 30.77 -7.44
CA ARG A 65 7.25 30.02 -8.44
C ARG A 65 8.75 30.33 -8.35
N GLN A 66 9.12 31.60 -8.18
CA GLN A 66 10.51 32.00 -8.01
C GLN A 66 11.12 31.41 -6.73
N TYR A 67 10.43 31.48 -5.61
CA TYR A 67 10.89 30.92 -4.34
C TYR A 67 11.01 29.40 -4.36
N ARG A 68 10.09 28.71 -5.07
CA ARG A 68 10.22 27.28 -5.32
C ARG A 68 11.54 26.94 -6.03
N LEU A 69 11.90 27.70 -7.05
CA LEU A 69 13.18 27.50 -7.76
C LEU A 69 14.39 27.79 -6.87
N MET A 70 14.30 28.80 -6.00
CA MET A 70 15.37 29.12 -5.05
C MET A 70 15.60 28.02 -4.02
N LEU A 71 14.53 27.37 -3.54
CA LEU A 71 14.61 26.20 -2.64
C LEU A 71 15.30 25.00 -3.27
N GLN A 72 15.35 24.92 -4.59
CA GLN A 72 15.99 23.84 -5.35
C GLN A 72 17.39 24.21 -5.85
N THR A 73 18.05 25.22 -5.28
CA THR A 73 19.40 25.63 -5.69
C THR A 73 20.46 24.76 -5.02
N ASP A 74 21.56 24.53 -5.76
CA ASP A 74 22.76 23.82 -5.22
C ASP A 74 23.35 24.54 -3.99
N LYS A 75 23.26 25.87 -3.95
CA LYS A 75 23.75 26.67 -2.84
C LYS A 75 23.06 26.29 -1.54
N LEU A 76 21.74 26.27 -1.55
CA LEU A 76 20.95 25.94 -0.39
C LEU A 76 21.13 24.46 0.01
N ALA A 77 21.19 23.57 -0.96
CA ALA A 77 21.47 22.17 -0.73
C ALA A 77 22.85 21.91 -0.05
N ARG A 78 23.88 22.67 -0.45
CA ARG A 78 25.19 22.61 0.20
C ARG A 78 25.14 23.12 1.63
N ALA A 79 24.52 24.26 1.89
CA ALA A 79 24.39 24.83 3.24
C ALA A 79 23.70 23.83 4.20
N VAL A 80 22.63 23.18 3.74
CA VAL A 80 21.93 22.13 4.50
C VAL A 80 22.84 20.92 4.78
N SER A 81 23.55 20.45 3.73
CA SER A 81 24.45 19.31 3.85
C SER A 81 25.59 19.57 4.84
N GLU A 82 26.19 20.77 4.76
CA GLU A 82 27.26 21.21 5.66
C GLU A 82 26.76 21.34 7.11
N ARG A 83 25.59 21.96 7.31
CA ARG A 83 25.04 22.20 8.65
C ARG A 83 24.63 20.91 9.37
N LEU A 84 24.13 19.92 8.62
CA LEU A 84 23.76 18.62 9.14
C LEU A 84 24.87 17.57 9.02
N GLN A 85 26.04 17.94 8.49
CA GLN A 85 27.18 17.04 8.24
C GLN A 85 26.78 15.77 7.46
N LEU A 86 25.94 15.94 6.41
CA LEU A 86 25.47 14.85 5.62
C LEU A 86 26.50 14.53 4.52
N ASP A 87 26.86 13.23 4.39
CA ASP A 87 27.66 12.72 3.25
C ASP A 87 26.80 12.62 1.97
N LEU A 88 26.08 13.68 1.64
CA LEU A 88 25.21 13.74 0.47
C LEU A 88 25.68 14.82 -0.50
N SER A 89 25.75 14.48 -1.79
CA SER A 89 25.94 15.50 -2.81
C SER A 89 24.72 16.42 -2.90
N PRO A 90 24.87 17.70 -3.30
CA PRO A 90 23.76 18.62 -3.48
C PRO A 90 22.64 18.06 -4.35
N ALA A 91 22.99 17.39 -5.44
CA ALA A 91 22.04 16.74 -6.34
C ALA A 91 21.26 15.59 -5.67
N ALA A 92 21.93 14.79 -4.82
CA ALA A 92 21.28 13.72 -4.07
C ALA A 92 20.30 14.29 -3.02
N LEU A 93 20.67 15.40 -2.37
CA LEU A 93 19.77 16.08 -1.44
C LEU A 93 18.56 16.67 -2.15
N GLN A 94 18.74 17.32 -3.30
CA GLN A 94 17.64 17.86 -4.12
C GLN A 94 16.68 16.77 -4.59
N GLY A 95 17.18 15.58 -4.92
CA GLY A 95 16.35 14.42 -5.28
C GLY A 95 15.43 13.94 -4.16
N LYS A 96 15.75 14.29 -2.90
CA LYS A 96 14.92 13.97 -1.73
C LYS A 96 13.92 15.06 -1.37
N VAL A 97 14.05 16.27 -1.97
CA VAL A 97 13.24 17.45 -1.65
C VAL A 97 12.25 17.72 -2.77
N VAL A 98 10.99 17.76 -2.44
CA VAL A 98 9.90 18.18 -3.34
C VAL A 98 9.29 19.45 -2.79
N THR A 99 9.23 20.50 -3.62
CA THR A 99 8.64 21.78 -3.24
C THR A 99 7.42 22.05 -4.10
N ALA A 100 6.27 22.33 -3.47
CA ALA A 100 5.02 22.72 -4.11
C ALA A 100 4.61 24.11 -3.65
N ALA A 101 4.13 24.92 -4.59
CA ALA A 101 3.47 26.18 -4.27
C ALA A 101 1.98 25.92 -3.99
N VAL A 102 1.46 26.48 -2.92
CA VAL A 102 0.05 26.48 -2.53
C VAL A 102 -0.46 27.91 -2.57
N PRO A 103 -0.92 28.39 -3.73
CA PRO A 103 -1.27 29.82 -3.93
C PRO A 103 -2.44 30.27 -3.05
N GLU A 104 -3.38 29.37 -2.76
CA GLU A 104 -4.56 29.68 -1.94
C GLU A 104 -4.16 30.09 -0.50
N ASP A 105 -3.08 29.52 0.02
CA ASP A 105 -2.57 29.77 1.37
C ASP A 105 -1.38 30.73 1.39
N TYR A 106 -0.98 31.29 0.24
CA TYR A 106 0.26 32.05 0.10
C TYR A 106 1.48 31.32 0.66
N ALA A 107 1.55 30.02 0.45
CA ALA A 107 2.53 29.16 1.10
C ALA A 107 3.33 28.32 0.10
N LEU A 108 4.53 27.92 0.54
CA LEU A 108 5.33 26.89 -0.08
C LEU A 108 5.31 25.66 0.82
N LEU A 109 4.95 24.54 0.28
CA LEU A 109 5.03 23.24 0.94
C LEU A 109 6.33 22.55 0.53
N VAL A 110 7.22 22.34 1.47
CA VAL A 110 8.46 21.60 1.28
C VAL A 110 8.30 20.23 1.90
N GLN A 111 8.52 19.20 1.10
CA GLN A 111 8.45 17.79 1.53
C GLN A 111 9.82 17.15 1.32
N VAL A 112 10.32 16.51 2.36
CA VAL A 112 11.59 15.80 2.34
C VAL A 112 11.35 14.34 2.62
N THR A 113 11.89 13.48 1.74
CA THR A 113 11.77 12.02 1.87
C THR A 113 13.13 11.41 2.15
N ASP A 114 13.21 10.64 3.25
CA ASP A 114 14.43 9.92 3.61
C ASP A 114 14.12 8.53 4.20
N SER A 115 15.14 7.68 4.28
CA SER A 115 15.04 6.37 4.93
C SER A 115 14.98 6.44 6.47
N ASP A 116 15.33 7.59 7.04
CA ASP A 116 15.30 7.87 8.47
C ASP A 116 14.29 8.99 8.75
N ALA A 117 13.36 8.75 9.69
CA ALA A 117 12.31 9.69 10.05
C ALA A 117 12.85 10.97 10.67
N GLN A 118 13.87 10.85 11.55
CA GLN A 118 14.46 12.00 12.22
C GLN A 118 15.24 12.85 11.22
N ARG A 119 16.04 12.20 10.38
CA ARG A 119 16.83 12.89 9.33
C ARG A 119 15.95 13.61 8.32
N ALA A 120 14.80 13.03 7.93
CA ALA A 120 13.83 13.72 7.06
C ALA A 120 13.31 15.01 7.70
N GLY A 121 12.99 14.96 9.02
CA GLY A 121 12.57 16.13 9.79
C GLY A 121 13.65 17.21 9.91
N ASP A 122 14.88 16.78 10.21
CA ASP A 122 16.02 17.70 10.38
C ASP A 122 16.37 18.38 9.05
N ILE A 123 16.39 17.66 7.94
CA ILE A 123 16.61 18.23 6.60
C ILE A 123 15.51 19.24 6.27
N ALA A 124 14.24 18.90 6.50
CA ALA A 124 13.13 19.80 6.25
C ALA A 124 13.21 21.07 7.08
N PHE A 125 13.60 20.94 8.35
CA PHE A 125 13.76 22.07 9.27
C PHE A 125 14.92 23.00 8.83
N VAL A 126 16.10 22.41 8.64
CA VAL A 126 17.30 23.20 8.28
C VAL A 126 17.14 23.87 6.92
N LEU A 127 16.53 23.17 5.96
CA LEU A 127 16.25 23.74 4.63
C LEU A 127 15.33 24.97 4.71
N ALA A 128 14.28 24.87 5.51
CA ALA A 128 13.35 25.97 5.70
C ALA A 128 13.98 27.15 6.47
N ASP A 129 14.76 26.84 7.52
CA ASP A 129 15.45 27.81 8.35
C ASP A 129 16.53 28.58 7.55
N GLU A 130 17.36 27.88 6.77
CA GLU A 130 18.36 28.50 5.89
C GLU A 130 17.69 29.42 4.82
N PHE A 131 16.58 28.94 4.26
CA PHE A 131 15.82 29.73 3.30
C PHE A 131 15.22 30.99 3.92
N GLU A 132 14.62 30.88 5.11
CA GLU A 132 14.06 32.00 5.88
C GLU A 132 15.15 33.03 6.19
N GLN A 133 16.31 32.60 6.68
CA GLN A 133 17.45 33.47 6.97
C GLN A 133 18.00 34.15 5.71
N GLU A 134 18.16 33.39 4.60
CA GLU A 134 18.63 33.99 3.33
C GLU A 134 17.65 35.06 2.81
N GLN A 135 16.32 34.80 2.93
CA GLN A 135 15.32 35.80 2.54
C GLN A 135 15.31 37.00 3.48
N ALA A 136 15.42 36.82 4.79
CA ALA A 136 15.50 37.91 5.76
C ALA A 136 16.69 38.83 5.49
N VAL A 137 17.87 38.28 5.22
CA VAL A 137 19.06 39.06 4.83
C VAL A 137 18.84 39.78 3.52
N ARG A 138 18.27 39.14 2.52
CA ARG A 138 17.98 39.76 1.20
C ARG A 138 16.99 40.90 1.31
N MET A 139 15.95 40.76 2.12
CA MET A 139 14.90 41.76 2.31
C MET A 139 15.33 42.90 3.25
N SER A 140 16.37 42.71 4.08
CA SER A 140 16.87 43.77 4.96
C SER A 140 17.38 45.01 4.22
N THR A 141 17.83 44.85 2.97
CA THR A 141 18.34 45.92 2.11
C THR A 141 17.24 46.59 1.27
N GLN A 142 15.99 46.10 1.34
CA GLN A 142 14.85 46.61 0.56
C GLN A 142 14.01 47.59 1.38
N ASP A 143 13.24 48.45 0.67
CA ASP A 143 12.28 49.35 1.32
C ASP A 143 11.29 48.55 2.17
N PRO A 144 11.00 48.94 3.43
CA PRO A 144 10.04 48.28 4.29
C PRO A 144 8.66 48.05 3.66
N ARG A 145 8.28 48.88 2.70
CA ARG A 145 6.99 48.79 2.01
C ARG A 145 6.91 47.69 0.96
N ASP A 146 8.05 47.21 0.46
CA ASP A 146 8.15 46.21 -0.62
C ASP A 146 8.73 44.90 -0.10
N ARG A 147 8.86 44.75 1.21
CA ARG A 147 9.37 43.55 1.84
C ARG A 147 8.37 42.40 1.70
N VAL A 148 8.93 41.22 1.53
CA VAL A 148 8.18 39.95 1.56
C VAL A 148 8.77 39.12 2.69
N ASP A 149 7.98 38.91 3.71
CA ASP A 149 8.38 38.08 4.82
C ASP A 149 8.07 36.61 4.51
N VAL A 150 9.07 35.74 4.75
CA VAL A 150 8.92 34.29 4.65
C VAL A 150 9.10 33.75 6.04
N THR A 151 8.08 33.06 6.53
CA THR A 151 8.09 32.55 7.89
C THR A 151 7.67 31.07 7.92
N MET A 152 8.40 30.29 8.70
CA MET A 152 8.05 28.89 8.94
C MET A 152 6.82 28.79 9.84
N VAL A 153 5.72 28.21 9.35
CA VAL A 153 4.47 28.10 10.11
C VAL A 153 4.58 27.12 11.27
N ASN A 154 5.16 25.95 10.99
CA ASN A 154 5.32 24.89 11.99
C ASN A 154 6.71 24.28 11.89
N LYS A 155 7.34 24.02 13.02
CA LYS A 155 8.56 23.24 13.06
C LYS A 155 8.22 21.80 12.63
N PRO A 156 8.89 21.26 11.59
CA PRO A 156 8.63 19.88 11.17
C PRO A 156 9.05 18.90 12.26
N GLY A 157 8.20 17.92 12.51
CA GLY A 157 8.53 16.78 13.35
C GLY A 157 9.22 15.67 12.56
N PRO A 158 9.49 14.52 13.21
CA PRO A 158 9.99 13.34 12.51
C PRO A 158 9.07 12.96 11.35
N GLY A 159 9.65 12.49 10.25
CA GLY A 159 8.89 12.11 9.07
C GLY A 159 7.89 10.99 9.32
N ALA A 160 6.71 11.09 8.75
CA ALA A 160 5.73 10.03 8.73
C ALA A 160 6.11 8.98 7.67
N MET A 161 5.91 7.70 7.97
CA MET A 161 6.16 6.63 7.00
C MET A 161 5.16 6.70 5.85
N ILE A 162 5.66 6.89 4.61
CA ILE A 162 4.84 6.95 3.40
C ILE A 162 4.93 5.69 2.55
N TRP A 163 6.01 4.92 2.70
CA TRP A 163 6.28 3.69 1.96
C TRP A 163 7.01 2.65 2.84
N PRO A 164 6.69 1.35 2.71
CA PRO A 164 5.63 0.76 1.90
C PRO A 164 4.24 0.95 2.53
N ARG A 165 3.22 1.13 1.70
CA ARG A 165 1.81 1.15 2.15
C ARG A 165 1.33 -0.28 2.36
N THR A 166 1.75 -0.90 3.45
CA THR A 166 1.51 -2.32 3.73
C THR A 166 0.04 -2.72 3.58
N THR A 167 -0.88 -1.94 4.14
CA THR A 167 -2.32 -2.22 4.07
C THR A 167 -2.84 -2.29 2.62
N THR A 168 -2.48 -1.31 1.80
CA THR A 168 -2.92 -1.23 0.41
C THR A 168 -2.29 -2.34 -0.44
N THR A 169 -0.98 -2.58 -0.25
CA THR A 169 -0.24 -3.59 -1.01
C THR A 169 -0.71 -4.99 -0.68
N VAL A 170 -0.94 -5.30 0.60
CA VAL A 170 -1.44 -6.60 1.07
C VAL A 170 -2.88 -6.82 0.59
N ALA A 171 -3.75 -5.81 0.66
CA ALA A 171 -5.11 -5.90 0.14
C ALA A 171 -5.13 -6.13 -1.38
N ALA A 172 -4.31 -5.40 -2.13
CA ALA A 172 -4.17 -5.59 -3.57
C ALA A 172 -3.64 -7.00 -3.91
N GLY A 173 -2.63 -7.47 -3.18
CA GLY A 173 -2.09 -8.83 -3.33
C GLY A 173 -3.13 -9.92 -3.08
N GLY A 174 -3.97 -9.74 -2.04
CA GLY A 174 -5.08 -10.65 -1.74
C GLY A 174 -6.12 -10.68 -2.88
N LEU A 175 -6.46 -9.52 -3.43
CA LEU A 175 -7.42 -9.42 -4.53
C LEU A 175 -6.88 -10.06 -5.81
N VAL A 176 -5.62 -9.83 -6.14
CA VAL A 176 -4.96 -10.49 -7.28
C VAL A 176 -4.91 -12.00 -7.06
N GLY A 177 -4.62 -12.46 -5.84
CA GLY A 177 -4.63 -13.88 -5.50
C GLY A 177 -5.99 -14.53 -5.65
N LEU A 178 -7.05 -13.85 -5.26
CA LEU A 178 -8.42 -14.33 -5.47
C LEU A 178 -8.74 -14.45 -6.97
N LEU A 179 -8.39 -13.45 -7.78
CA LEU A 179 -8.61 -13.50 -9.23
C LEU A 179 -7.83 -14.64 -9.89
N LEU A 180 -6.55 -14.80 -9.54
CA LEU A 180 -5.73 -15.90 -10.03
C LEU A 180 -6.27 -17.26 -9.55
N GLY A 181 -6.71 -17.34 -8.30
CA GLY A 181 -7.34 -18.55 -7.74
C GLY A 181 -8.58 -18.96 -8.50
N VAL A 182 -9.44 -18.00 -8.88
CA VAL A 182 -10.63 -18.27 -9.73
C VAL A 182 -10.21 -18.81 -11.08
N VAL A 183 -9.29 -18.15 -11.77
CA VAL A 183 -8.82 -18.58 -13.10
C VAL A 183 -8.23 -19.99 -13.03
N LEU A 184 -7.37 -20.25 -12.06
CA LEU A 184 -6.74 -21.56 -11.87
C LEU A 184 -7.73 -22.65 -11.48
N MET A 185 -8.73 -22.32 -10.67
CA MET A 185 -9.81 -23.23 -10.33
C MET A 185 -10.58 -23.70 -11.57
N PHE A 186 -10.93 -22.76 -12.46
CA PHE A 186 -11.61 -23.10 -13.72
C PHE A 186 -10.69 -23.84 -14.69
N LEU A 187 -9.43 -23.42 -14.80
CA LEU A 187 -8.44 -24.09 -15.64
C LEU A 187 -8.24 -25.54 -15.21
N TRP A 188 -8.14 -25.76 -13.91
CA TRP A 188 -8.00 -27.12 -13.37
C TRP A 188 -9.24 -27.97 -13.64
N GLU A 189 -10.45 -27.40 -13.57
CA GLU A 189 -11.68 -28.13 -13.91
C GLU A 189 -11.76 -28.47 -15.41
N LEU A 190 -11.29 -27.58 -16.29
CA LEU A 190 -11.21 -27.83 -17.74
C LEU A 190 -10.21 -28.95 -18.08
N LEU A 191 -9.12 -29.06 -17.31
CA LEU A 191 -8.11 -30.11 -17.50
C LEU A 191 -8.49 -31.45 -16.82
N ASP A 192 -9.50 -31.44 -15.95
CA ASP A 192 -9.97 -32.63 -15.24
C ASP A 192 -10.93 -33.41 -16.12
N ASN A 193 -10.40 -34.19 -17.06
CA ASN A 193 -11.15 -35.05 -17.98
C ASN A 193 -11.76 -36.29 -17.30
N THR A 194 -11.90 -36.32 -15.96
CA THR A 194 -12.48 -37.43 -15.25
C THR A 194 -13.99 -37.48 -15.48
N MET A 195 -14.47 -38.51 -16.16
CA MET A 195 -15.90 -38.83 -16.32
C MET A 195 -16.51 -39.13 -14.94
N LYS A 196 -17.34 -38.22 -14.42
CA LYS A 196 -17.89 -38.30 -13.04
C LYS A 196 -19.38 -38.58 -12.98
N SER A 197 -20.05 -38.53 -14.14
CA SER A 197 -21.49 -38.71 -14.25
C SER A 197 -21.85 -39.74 -15.33
N ALA A 198 -22.94 -40.49 -15.12
CA ALA A 198 -23.51 -41.35 -16.15
C ALA A 198 -23.88 -40.57 -17.43
N ASP A 199 -24.32 -39.30 -17.27
CA ASP A 199 -24.62 -38.39 -18.39
C ASP A 199 -23.37 -38.03 -19.22
N ASP A 200 -22.18 -38.03 -18.61
CA ASP A 200 -20.92 -37.78 -19.32
C ASP A 200 -20.55 -38.96 -20.22
N VAL A 201 -20.81 -40.19 -19.75
CA VAL A 201 -20.56 -41.42 -20.54
C VAL A 201 -21.47 -41.47 -21.71
N GLU A 202 -22.75 -41.11 -21.61
CA GLU A 202 -23.69 -41.06 -22.72
C GLU A 202 -23.30 -40.01 -23.76
N ARG A 203 -22.89 -38.80 -23.34
CA ARG A 203 -22.53 -37.70 -24.23
C ARG A 203 -21.23 -37.92 -25.00
N TRP A 204 -20.23 -38.50 -24.36
CA TRP A 204 -18.91 -38.70 -24.97
C TRP A 204 -18.71 -40.09 -25.56
N GLY A 205 -19.29 -41.12 -24.93
CA GLY A 205 -19.14 -42.51 -25.36
C GLY A 205 -20.12 -42.94 -26.43
N ARG A 206 -21.20 -42.18 -26.69
CA ARG A 206 -22.32 -42.58 -27.58
C ARG A 206 -22.85 -43.97 -27.28
N LEU A 207 -22.67 -44.46 -26.06
CA LEU A 207 -23.12 -45.76 -25.61
C LEU A 207 -24.27 -45.59 -24.62
N PRO A 208 -25.41 -46.31 -24.78
CA PRO A 208 -26.47 -46.26 -23.80
C PRO A 208 -26.03 -46.83 -22.47
N VAL A 209 -26.24 -46.09 -21.37
CA VAL A 209 -25.96 -46.58 -20.02
C VAL A 209 -27.04 -47.58 -19.63
N LEU A 210 -26.68 -48.85 -19.54
CA LEU A 210 -27.61 -49.94 -19.20
C LEU A 210 -27.95 -50.03 -17.75
N GLY A 211 -27.19 -49.37 -16.85
CA GLY A 211 -27.47 -49.32 -15.43
C GLY A 211 -26.37 -48.65 -14.61
N VAL A 212 -26.72 -48.13 -13.45
CA VAL A 212 -25.80 -47.51 -12.49
C VAL A 212 -25.77 -48.41 -11.24
N VAL A 213 -24.58 -48.92 -10.88
CA VAL A 213 -24.41 -49.65 -9.64
C VAL A 213 -24.11 -48.68 -8.52
N PRO A 214 -25.01 -48.47 -7.54
CA PRO A 214 -24.75 -47.54 -6.44
C PRO A 214 -23.65 -48.10 -5.55
N ALA A 215 -22.67 -47.26 -5.22
CA ALA A 215 -21.64 -47.61 -4.23
C ALA A 215 -22.29 -47.73 -2.83
N VAL A 216 -22.42 -48.91 -2.33
CA VAL A 216 -22.91 -49.18 -0.96
C VAL A 216 -21.81 -48.75 0.02
N LYS A 217 -22.03 -47.65 0.73
CA LYS A 217 -21.20 -47.34 1.91
C LYS A 217 -21.34 -48.48 2.89
N ARG A 218 -20.27 -49.27 3.04
CA ARG A 218 -20.18 -50.33 4.06
C ARG A 218 -20.37 -49.66 5.42
N GLN A 219 -21.62 -49.66 5.93
CA GLN A 219 -21.86 -49.32 7.32
C GLN A 219 -21.05 -50.31 8.14
N ALA A 220 -20.09 -49.81 8.91
CA ALA A 220 -19.40 -50.60 9.90
C ALA A 220 -20.46 -51.20 10.80
N ARG A 221 -20.63 -52.52 10.70
CA ARG A 221 -21.56 -53.31 11.51
C ARG A 221 -21.19 -53.02 12.97
N ALA A 222 -22.01 -52.18 13.62
CA ALA A 222 -21.91 -51.97 15.05
C ALA A 222 -21.96 -53.35 15.70
N ALA A 223 -20.90 -53.68 16.45
CA ALA A 223 -20.81 -54.91 17.24
C ALA A 223 -22.09 -55.04 18.08
N ALA A 224 -22.78 -56.13 17.87
CA ALA A 224 -23.94 -56.49 18.68
C ALA A 224 -23.52 -56.48 20.17
N PRO A 225 -24.29 -55.91 21.07
CA PRO A 225 -23.98 -56.01 22.49
C PRO A 225 -24.07 -57.47 22.92
N GLU A 226 -22.97 -57.95 23.47
CA GLU A 226 -22.83 -59.27 24.11
C GLU A 226 -23.88 -59.35 25.21
N GLN A 227 -24.90 -60.23 25.00
CA GLN A 227 -25.91 -60.51 26.00
C GLN A 227 -25.22 -61.31 27.12
N THR A 228 -24.91 -60.64 28.21
CA THR A 228 -24.53 -61.26 29.47
C THR A 228 -25.64 -62.19 29.92
N MET A 229 -25.40 -63.48 29.76
CA MET A 229 -26.25 -64.57 30.24
C MET A 229 -26.28 -64.57 31.78
N LYS A 230 -27.40 -64.15 32.35
CA LYS A 230 -27.65 -64.11 33.80
C LYS A 230 -27.78 -65.55 34.29
N PRO A 231 -26.99 -66.04 35.27
CA PRO A 231 -27.17 -67.36 35.81
C PRO A 231 -28.44 -67.46 36.64
N GLY A 232 -29.27 -68.44 36.35
CA GLY A 232 -30.52 -68.77 37.05
C GLY A 232 -30.31 -69.14 38.50
N PRO A 233 -31.32 -68.92 39.38
CA PRO A 233 -31.22 -69.31 40.78
C PRO A 233 -31.29 -70.81 40.95
N GLN A 234 -30.29 -71.40 41.62
CA GLN A 234 -30.35 -72.78 42.13
C GLN A 234 -31.25 -72.81 43.33
N GLY A 235 -32.35 -73.52 43.22
CA GLY A 235 -33.20 -73.93 44.35
C GLY A 235 -32.60 -75.04 45.15
N GLY A 236 -32.77 -75.02 46.43
CA GLY A 236 -32.54 -75.98 47.45
C GLY A 236 -33.25 -75.61 48.71
#